data_3423cfb68d3abb0d219417d97dca1c53
#
_entry.id   3423cfb68d3abb0d219417d97dca1c53
#
_cell.length_a   1.000
_cell.length_b   1.000
_cell.length_c   1.000
_cell.angle_alpha   90.00
_cell.angle_beta   90.00
_cell.angle_gamma   90.00
#
_symmetry.space_group_name_H-M   'P 1'
#
loop_
_entity.id
_entity.type
_entity.pdbx_description
1 polymer ?
#
loop_
_entity_poly.entity_id
_entity_poly.type
_entity_poly.pdbx_seq_one_letter_code
_entity_poly.pdbx_strand_id
1 'polypeptide(L)' 'MYEQEEFSDIIGCPCTLLNPYQGYTEGTVVGDYGIEIVVQLHNGKEITEYRDDVLIYD' A
#
# COMPACT_ATOMS: atom_id res chain seq x y z
N MET A 1 -17.37 8.51 21.38
CA MET A 1 -17.08 8.18 20.70
C MET A 1 -16.66 8.11 20.29
N TYR A 2 -16.62 8.26 20.07
CA TYR A 2 -16.18 8.12 19.24
C TYR A 2 -15.60 7.80 18.72
N GLU A 3 -15.39 7.80 18.21
CA GLU A 3 -14.75 7.29 17.56
C GLU A 3 -13.99 7.62 16.84
N GLN A 4 -13.37 7.83 16.78
CA GLN A 4 -12.79 8.12 15.79
C GLN A 4 -12.26 7.10 15.05
N GLU A 5 -12.59 7.03 14.22
CA GLU A 5 -12.16 6.09 13.46
C GLU A 5 -11.05 6.47 12.69
N GLU A 6 -10.14 5.62 12.46
CA GLU A 6 -9.02 5.88 11.66
C GLU A 6 -9.27 5.26 10.37
N PHE A 7 -9.80 5.96 9.44
CA PHE A 7 -9.99 5.43 8.13
C PHE A 7 -8.80 5.76 7.30
N SER A 8 -8.36 4.81 6.49
CA SER A 8 -7.32 5.05 5.51
C SER A 8 -7.97 5.17 4.16
N ASP A 9 -7.73 6.28 3.48
CA ASP A 9 -8.27 6.49 2.15
C ASP A 9 -7.59 5.64 1.12
N ILE A 10 -6.44 5.03 1.45
CA ILE A 10 -5.65 4.33 0.44
C ILE A 10 -5.81 2.82 0.46
N ILE A 11 -6.45 2.27 1.49
CA ILE A 11 -6.67 0.82 1.53
C ILE A 11 -7.55 0.44 0.35
N GLY A 12 -7.09 -0.52 -0.43
CA GLY A 12 -7.82 -0.97 -1.61
C GLY A 12 -7.43 -0.24 -2.88
N CYS A 13 -6.59 0.79 -2.79
CA CYS A 13 -6.19 1.53 -3.97
C CYS A 13 -5.06 0.82 -4.69
N PRO A 14 -5.05 0.87 -6.03
CA PRO A 14 -3.92 0.34 -6.77
C PRO A 14 -2.71 1.22 -6.58
N CYS A 15 -1.54 0.64 -6.73
CA CYS A 15 -0.32 1.40 -6.55
C CYS A 15 0.80 0.86 -7.42
N THR A 16 1.82 1.70 -7.60
CA THR A 16 3.02 1.33 -8.34
C THR A 16 4.22 1.50 -7.42
N LEU A 17 5.05 0.47 -7.36
CA LEU A 17 6.26 0.51 -6.56
C LEU A 17 7.34 1.25 -7.33
N LEU A 18 7.95 2.26 -6.70
CA LEU A 18 9.04 2.98 -7.33
C LEU A 18 10.31 2.13 -7.35
N ASN A 19 10.41 1.20 -6.40
CA ASN A 19 11.50 0.24 -6.36
C ASN A 19 10.91 -1.14 -6.57
N PRO A 20 11.05 -1.72 -7.76
CA PRO A 20 10.42 -3.01 -8.04
C PRO A 20 10.85 -4.09 -7.06
N TYR A 21 9.92 -4.95 -6.67
CA TYR A 21 10.19 -6.06 -5.80
C TYR A 21 10.22 -7.33 -6.63
N GLN A 22 11.41 -7.86 -6.86
CA GLN A 22 11.59 -9.08 -7.65
C GLN A 22 10.85 -9.00 -8.98
N GLY A 23 10.93 -7.84 -9.62
CA GLY A 23 10.29 -7.63 -10.91
C GLY A 23 8.85 -7.16 -10.85
N TYR A 24 8.23 -7.18 -9.67
CA TYR A 24 6.86 -6.70 -9.53
C TYR A 24 6.89 -5.20 -9.30
N THR A 25 6.03 -4.48 -10.02
CA THR A 25 5.94 -3.03 -9.88
C THR A 25 4.55 -2.58 -9.49
N GLU A 26 3.55 -3.49 -9.54
CA GLU A 26 2.17 -3.08 -9.31
C GLU A 26 1.55 -3.89 -8.22
N GLY A 27 0.68 -3.28 -7.47
CA GLY A 27 0.00 -3.97 -6.40
C GLY A 27 -1.19 -3.18 -5.90
N THR A 28 -1.71 -3.61 -4.77
CA THR A 28 -2.86 -2.99 -4.13
C THR A 28 -2.50 -2.73 -2.68
N VAL A 29 -2.83 -1.57 -2.17
CA VAL A 29 -2.57 -1.26 -0.77
C VAL A 29 -3.57 -2.03 0.08
N VAL A 30 -3.07 -2.83 1.02
CA VAL A 30 -3.91 -3.62 1.91
C VAL A 30 -3.70 -3.26 3.37
N GLY A 31 -2.73 -2.43 3.69
CA GLY A 31 -2.49 -1.97 5.04
C GLY A 31 -1.90 -0.58 5.05
N ASP A 32 -2.24 0.20 6.06
CA ASP A 32 -1.75 1.57 6.16
C ASP A 32 -1.32 1.81 7.60
N TYR A 33 -0.03 1.97 7.79
CA TYR A 33 0.54 2.23 9.11
C TYR A 33 1.21 3.61 9.16
N GLY A 34 0.80 4.50 8.25
CA GLY A 34 1.32 5.86 8.22
C GLY A 34 2.53 5.97 7.31
N ILE A 35 3.71 5.93 7.87
CA ILE A 35 4.93 6.03 7.08
C ILE A 35 5.13 4.76 6.25
N GLU A 36 4.70 3.63 6.78
CA GLU A 36 4.82 2.35 6.07
C GLU A 36 3.47 1.84 5.67
N ILE A 37 3.39 1.22 4.51
CA ILE A 37 2.15 0.62 4.04
C ILE A 37 2.44 -0.81 3.63
N VAL A 38 1.39 -1.63 3.59
CA VAL A 38 1.50 -3.00 3.13
C VAL A 38 0.87 -3.08 1.76
N VAL A 39 1.60 -3.63 0.81
CA VAL A 39 1.16 -3.76 -0.57
C VAL A 39 1.06 -5.23 -0.91
N GLN A 40 -0.06 -5.62 -1.49
CA GLN A 40 -0.23 -6.98 -1.96
C GLN A 40 0.09 -7.00 -3.44
N LEU A 41 1.05 -7.82 -3.82
CA LEU A 41 1.47 -7.96 -5.20
C LEU A 41 0.53 -8.87 -5.94
N HIS A 42 0.65 -8.91 -7.28
CA HIS A 42 -0.25 -9.71 -8.10
C HIS A 42 -0.14 -11.20 -7.81
N ASN A 43 0.99 -11.65 -7.27
CA ASN A 43 1.12 -13.06 -6.92
C ASN A 43 0.55 -13.37 -5.53
N GLY A 44 -0.05 -12.37 -4.89
CA GLY A 44 -0.66 -12.57 -3.57
C GLY A 44 0.26 -12.29 -2.40
N LYS A 45 1.56 -12.10 -2.66
CA LYS A 45 2.50 -11.83 -1.59
C LYS A 45 2.31 -10.40 -1.08
N GLU A 46 2.42 -10.24 0.22
CA GLU A 46 2.31 -8.92 0.84
C GLU A 46 3.68 -8.46 1.28
N ILE A 47 4.02 -7.23 0.95
CA ILE A 47 5.29 -6.65 1.32
C ILE A 47 5.03 -5.31 2.00
N THR A 48 6.00 -4.88 2.80
CA THR A 48 5.92 -3.58 3.46
C THR A 48 6.84 -2.62 2.72
N GLU A 49 6.29 -1.44 2.40
CA GLU A 49 7.06 -0.41 1.71
C GLU A 49 6.87 0.91 2.42
N TYR A 50 7.82 1.81 2.25
CA TYR A 50 7.64 3.16 2.75
C TYR A 50 6.63 3.87 1.85
N ARG A 51 5.79 4.66 2.46
CA ARG A 51 4.76 5.38 1.71
C ARG A 51 5.35 6.22 0.60
N ASP A 52 6.52 6.82 0.85
CA ASP A 52 7.15 7.68 -0.15
C ASP A 52 7.72 6.92 -1.33
N ASP A 53 7.84 5.61 -1.23
CA ASP A 53 8.39 4.80 -2.31
C ASP A 53 7.31 4.16 -3.15
N VAL A 54 6.09 4.60 -3.01
CA VAL A 54 4.95 4.01 -3.70
C VAL A 54 4.07 5.12 -4.26
N LEU A 55 3.64 4.95 -5.51
CA LEU A 55 2.66 5.86 -6.10
C LEU A 55 1.29 5.21 -5.95
N ILE A 56 0.40 5.89 -5.26
CA ILE A 56 -0.92 5.36 -4.95
C ILE A 56 -1.95 6.09 -5.78
N TYR A 57 -2.84 5.34 -6.42
CA TYR A 57 -3.83 5.93 -7.31
C TYR A 57 -5.22 5.81 -6.70
N ASP A 58 -6.00 6.85 -6.87
CA ASP A 58 -7.37 6.85 -6.38
C ASP A 58 -8.32 6.10 -7.29
#